data_3902a6c416d691e2cd570c5d267d2fb0
#
_entry.id   3902a6c416d691e2cd570c5d267d2fb0
#
_cell.length_a   1.000
_cell.length_b   1.000
_cell.length_c   1.000
_cell.angle_alpha   90.00
_cell.angle_beta   90.00
_cell.angle_gamma   90.00
#
_symmetry.space_group_name_H-M   'P 1'
#
loop_
_entity.id
_entity.type
_entity.pdbx_description
1 polymer ?
#
loop_
_entity_poly.entity_id
_entity_poly.type
_entity_poly.pdbx_seq_one_letter_code
_entity_poly.pdbx_strand_id
1 'polypeptide(L)'
;VIKVVVDTNVFVSSFFGGNPRKIIDLWKSGDVTLCLSKAIVDEYVQVLGRLGLQNEQELEELLSLFASGFHIIFTTTTPELHIVTEDPDDNKFIECAVALKADCCISGDKALTEIKDYMGIKIVTPKAFLEEFVGANRH
;
A
#
# COMPACT_ATOMS: atom_id res chain seq x y z
N VAL A 1 -11.86 -11.06 1.12
CA VAL A 1 -10.43 -10.73 1.23
C VAL A 1 -10.29 -9.21 1.30
N ILE A 2 -9.51 -8.73 2.26
CA ILE A 2 -9.30 -7.30 2.48
C ILE A 2 -8.45 -6.72 1.35
N LYS A 3 -8.90 -5.58 0.82
CA LYS A 3 -8.17 -4.83 -0.21
C LYS A 3 -7.46 -3.65 0.44
N VAL A 4 -6.16 -3.54 0.21
CA VAL A 4 -5.33 -2.50 0.84
C VAL A 4 -4.54 -1.71 -0.18
N VAL A 5 -4.34 -0.42 0.11
CA VAL A 5 -3.35 0.41 -0.56
C VAL A 5 -2.21 0.60 0.44
N VAL A 6 -0.98 0.45 -0.02
CA VAL A 6 0.21 0.60 0.83
C VAL A 6 1.01 1.80 0.32
N ASP A 7 1.29 2.77 1.19
CA ASP A 7 2.07 3.92 0.75
C ASP A 7 3.52 3.52 0.46
N THR A 8 4.23 4.36 -0.28
CA THR A 8 5.57 4.05 -0.76
C THR A 8 6.54 3.78 0.38
N ASN A 9 6.48 4.56 1.45
CA ASN A 9 7.41 4.38 2.56
C ASN A 9 7.21 3.06 3.27
N VAL A 10 5.96 2.63 3.45
CA VAL A 10 5.65 1.32 4.04
C VAL A 10 6.13 0.21 3.11
N PHE A 11 5.87 0.34 1.81
CA PHE A 11 6.30 -0.66 0.83
C PHE A 11 7.83 -0.82 0.85
N VAL A 12 8.56 0.29 0.80
CA VAL A 12 10.03 0.29 0.84
C VAL A 12 10.55 -0.26 2.16
N SER A 13 9.94 0.15 3.28
CA SER A 13 10.35 -0.34 4.61
C SER A 13 10.17 -1.85 4.76
N SER A 14 9.29 -2.47 3.98
CA SER A 14 9.10 -3.92 4.02
C SER A 14 10.37 -4.70 3.66
N PHE A 15 11.28 -4.09 2.91
CA PHE A 15 12.57 -4.72 2.58
C PHE A 15 13.48 -4.84 3.81
N PHE A 16 13.22 -4.06 4.85
CA PHE A 16 14.05 -4.02 6.05
C PHE A 16 13.42 -4.77 7.24
N GLY A 17 12.23 -5.34 7.04
CA GLY A 17 11.57 -6.15 8.07
C GLY A 17 10.50 -5.38 8.85
N GLY A 18 10.16 -5.88 10.04
CA GLY A 18 9.18 -5.27 10.92
C GLY A 18 7.74 -5.40 10.45
N ASN A 19 6.87 -4.52 10.95
CA ASN A 19 5.44 -4.55 10.61
C ASN A 19 5.18 -4.37 9.11
N PRO A 20 5.91 -3.48 8.39
CA PRO A 20 5.72 -3.40 6.94
C PRO A 20 5.95 -4.72 6.21
N ARG A 21 6.97 -5.48 6.59
CA ARG A 21 7.21 -6.80 5.98
C ARG A 21 6.08 -7.77 6.26
N LYS A 22 5.52 -7.75 7.45
CA LYS A 22 4.39 -8.62 7.80
C LYS A 22 3.19 -8.37 6.88
N ILE A 23 2.95 -7.12 6.52
CA ILE A 23 1.86 -6.76 5.61
C ILE A 23 2.13 -7.30 4.20
N ILE A 24 3.35 -7.14 3.71
CA ILE A 24 3.73 -7.67 2.39
C ILE A 24 3.66 -9.20 2.40
N ASP A 25 4.03 -9.84 3.50
CA ASP A 25 3.90 -11.30 3.64
C ASP A 25 2.43 -11.75 3.57
N LEU A 26 1.50 -10.97 4.14
CA LEU A 26 0.07 -11.25 4.02
C LEU A 26 -0.39 -11.20 2.56
N TRP A 27 0.11 -10.24 1.79
CA TRP A 27 -0.18 -10.17 0.36
C TRP A 27 0.43 -11.38 -0.38
N LYS A 28 1.67 -11.74 -0.08
CA LYS A 28 2.33 -12.90 -0.71
C LYS A 28 1.62 -14.21 -0.42
N SER A 29 1.00 -14.32 0.76
CA SER A 29 0.23 -15.51 1.13
C SER A 29 -1.20 -15.50 0.60
N GLY A 30 -1.64 -14.40 0.00
CA GLY A 30 -2.99 -14.27 -0.53
C GLY A 30 -4.04 -13.85 0.50
N ASP A 31 -3.61 -13.44 1.70
CA ASP A 31 -4.54 -13.04 2.76
C ASP A 31 -5.05 -11.62 2.59
N VAL A 32 -4.33 -10.80 1.84
CA VAL A 32 -4.79 -9.45 1.44
C VAL A 32 -4.58 -9.26 -0.05
N THR A 33 -5.41 -8.41 -0.65
CA THR A 33 -5.27 -7.99 -2.04
C THR A 33 -4.65 -6.61 -2.08
N LEU A 34 -3.60 -6.44 -2.89
CA LEU A 34 -2.90 -5.19 -3.03
C LEU A 34 -3.54 -4.36 -4.15
N CYS A 35 -3.94 -3.14 -3.83
CA CYS A 35 -4.51 -2.20 -4.79
C CYS A 35 -3.43 -1.25 -5.28
N LEU A 36 -3.25 -1.17 -6.58
CA LEU A 36 -2.20 -0.35 -7.20
C LEU A 36 -2.79 0.52 -8.30
N SER A 37 -2.26 1.73 -8.41
CA SER A 37 -2.47 2.59 -9.57
C SER A 37 -1.14 2.76 -10.30
N LYS A 38 -1.20 3.26 -11.54
CA LYS A 38 0.01 3.57 -12.29
C LYS A 38 0.90 4.54 -11.53
N ALA A 39 0.31 5.58 -10.92
CA ALA A 39 1.07 6.58 -10.17
C ALA A 39 1.81 5.95 -8.98
N ILE A 40 1.17 5.02 -8.27
CA ILE A 40 1.78 4.34 -7.13
C ILE A 40 2.93 3.45 -7.59
N VAL A 41 2.72 2.65 -8.62
CA VAL A 41 3.78 1.78 -9.14
C VAL A 41 4.99 2.59 -9.61
N ASP A 42 4.74 3.68 -10.33
CA ASP A 42 5.81 4.57 -10.79
C ASP A 42 6.63 5.11 -9.61
N GLU A 43 5.97 5.50 -8.53
CA GLU A 43 6.66 5.99 -7.34
C GLU A 43 7.44 4.88 -6.62
N TYR A 44 6.86 3.68 -6.50
CA TYR A 44 7.58 2.54 -5.91
C TYR A 44 8.90 2.29 -6.66
N VAL A 45 8.82 2.20 -7.98
CA VAL A 45 10.01 1.94 -8.82
C VAL A 45 11.04 3.06 -8.67
N GLN A 46 10.58 4.32 -8.68
CA GLN A 46 11.46 5.47 -8.55
C GLN A 46 12.22 5.47 -7.22
N VAL A 47 11.51 5.22 -6.12
CA VAL A 47 12.12 5.25 -4.79
C VAL A 47 13.06 4.06 -4.60
N LEU A 48 12.68 2.87 -5.06
CA LEU A 48 13.56 1.70 -4.99
C LEU A 48 14.85 1.92 -5.77
N GLY A 49 14.75 2.56 -6.94
CA GLY A 49 15.93 2.92 -7.73
C GLY A 49 16.85 3.89 -7.01
N ARG A 50 16.30 4.92 -6.36
CA ARG A 50 17.09 5.89 -5.60
C ARG A 50 17.82 5.26 -4.41
N LEU A 51 17.23 4.24 -3.81
CA LEU A 51 17.82 3.57 -2.66
C LEU A 51 18.78 2.44 -3.05
N GLY A 52 18.96 2.20 -4.34
CA GLY A 52 19.86 1.16 -4.81
C GLY A 52 19.36 -0.26 -4.56
N LEU A 53 18.06 -0.43 -4.41
CA LEU A 53 17.46 -1.73 -4.10
C LEU A 53 17.13 -2.56 -5.34
N GLN A 54 17.37 -2.03 -6.54
CA GLN A 54 17.03 -2.71 -7.79
C GLN A 54 17.78 -4.02 -8.02
N ASN A 55 18.87 -4.27 -7.28
CA ASN A 55 19.65 -5.51 -7.41
C ASN A 55 19.32 -6.53 -6.31
N GLU A 56 18.35 -6.22 -5.44
CA GLU A 56 17.96 -7.14 -4.39
C GLU A 56 17.12 -8.29 -4.93
N GLN A 57 17.38 -9.50 -4.44
CA GLN A 57 16.63 -10.68 -4.84
C GLN A 57 15.14 -10.53 -4.48
N GLU A 58 14.85 -9.90 -3.34
CA GLU A 58 13.47 -9.63 -2.93
C GLU A 58 12.72 -8.77 -3.95
N LEU A 59 13.41 -7.79 -4.55
CA LEU A 59 12.80 -6.96 -5.57
C LEU A 59 12.44 -7.77 -6.81
N GLU A 60 13.32 -8.67 -7.25
CA GLU A 60 13.04 -9.55 -8.39
C GLU A 60 11.81 -10.41 -8.13
N GLU A 61 11.69 -10.94 -6.91
CA GLU A 61 10.53 -11.72 -6.50
C GLU A 61 9.25 -10.88 -6.54
N LEU A 62 9.29 -9.66 -5.99
CA LEU A 62 8.14 -8.75 -6.00
C LEU A 62 7.73 -8.36 -7.42
N LEU A 63 8.70 -8.06 -8.28
CA LEU A 63 8.41 -7.71 -9.67
C LEU A 63 7.78 -8.87 -10.42
N SER A 64 8.19 -10.11 -10.14
CA SER A 64 7.56 -11.31 -10.71
C SER A 64 6.11 -11.42 -10.27
N LEU A 65 5.82 -11.18 -8.99
CA LEU A 65 4.46 -11.20 -8.47
C LEU A 65 3.62 -10.08 -9.09
N PHE A 66 4.17 -8.90 -9.27
CA PHE A 66 3.47 -7.80 -9.94
C PHE A 66 3.16 -8.17 -11.38
N ALA A 67 4.13 -8.72 -12.11
CA ALA A 67 3.94 -9.08 -13.51
C ALA A 67 2.88 -10.18 -13.69
N SER A 68 2.77 -11.10 -12.73
CA SER A 68 1.77 -12.16 -12.77
C SER A 68 0.38 -11.68 -12.30
N GLY A 69 0.28 -10.49 -11.71
CA GLY A 69 -0.97 -9.98 -11.15
C GLY A 69 -1.42 -10.70 -9.90
N PHE A 70 -0.50 -11.33 -9.18
CA PHE A 70 -0.80 -12.15 -8.00
C PHE A 70 -1.47 -11.32 -6.90
N HIS A 71 -2.75 -11.60 -6.64
CA HIS A 71 -3.58 -10.91 -5.65
C HIS A 71 -3.45 -9.38 -5.73
N ILE A 72 -3.48 -8.86 -6.98
CA ILE A 72 -3.38 -7.44 -7.27
C ILE A 72 -4.61 -6.99 -8.05
N ILE A 73 -5.13 -5.81 -7.69
CA ILE A 73 -6.09 -5.07 -8.49
C ILE A 73 -5.38 -3.79 -8.94
N PHE A 74 -5.44 -3.51 -10.24
CA PHE A 74 -4.69 -2.39 -10.82
C PHE A 74 -5.60 -1.48 -11.63
N THR A 75 -5.32 -0.17 -11.59
CA THR A 75 -6.01 0.81 -12.42
C THR A 75 -5.04 1.84 -12.99
N THR A 76 -5.32 2.32 -14.20
CA THR A 76 -4.63 3.46 -14.79
C THR A 76 -5.42 4.76 -14.61
N THR A 77 -6.66 4.67 -14.13
CA THR A 77 -7.57 5.82 -14.02
C THR A 77 -7.98 5.99 -12.56
N THR A 78 -7.72 7.17 -12.01
CA THR A 78 -8.12 7.52 -10.65
C THR A 78 -8.78 8.90 -10.65
N PRO A 79 -9.68 9.17 -9.68
CA PRO A 79 -10.20 10.53 -9.53
C PRO A 79 -9.07 11.46 -9.07
N GLU A 80 -9.20 12.74 -9.36
CA GLU A 80 -8.29 13.74 -8.84
C GLU A 80 -8.86 14.28 -7.52
N LEU A 81 -8.14 14.05 -6.42
CA LEU A 81 -8.58 14.44 -5.09
C LEU A 81 -7.59 15.44 -4.47
N HIS A 82 -8.11 16.31 -3.61
CA HIS A 82 -7.32 17.34 -2.95
C HIS A 82 -7.52 17.27 -1.43
N ILE A 83 -7.33 16.09 -0.86
CA ILE A 83 -7.60 15.81 0.55
C ILE A 83 -6.37 16.06 1.40
N VAL A 84 -5.20 15.62 0.91
CA VAL A 84 -3.92 15.81 1.59
C VAL A 84 -3.34 17.12 1.10
N THR A 85 -3.43 18.16 1.95
CA THR A 85 -2.99 19.51 1.56
C THR A 85 -1.53 19.77 1.89
N GLU A 86 -1.00 19.12 2.92
CA GLU A 86 0.39 19.28 3.36
C GLU A 86 1.38 18.61 2.41
N ASP A 87 0.97 17.49 1.82
CA ASP A 87 1.78 16.78 0.83
C ASP A 87 0.86 16.29 -0.28
N PRO A 88 0.65 17.11 -1.32
CA PRO A 88 -0.28 16.77 -2.40
C PRO A 88 0.05 15.45 -3.12
N ASP A 89 1.33 15.02 -3.14
CA ASP A 89 1.71 13.75 -3.74
C ASP A 89 1.07 12.56 -3.05
N ASP A 90 0.72 12.69 -1.77
CA ASP A 90 0.09 11.61 -1.01
C ASP A 90 -1.36 11.36 -1.41
N ASN A 91 -1.99 12.27 -2.14
CA ASN A 91 -3.35 12.06 -2.64
C ASN A 91 -3.46 10.83 -3.54
N LYS A 92 -2.38 10.43 -4.21
CA LYS A 92 -2.39 9.26 -5.10
C LYS A 92 -2.84 7.98 -4.38
N PHE A 93 -2.53 7.85 -3.09
CA PHE A 93 -2.89 6.64 -2.32
C PHE A 93 -4.38 6.61 -2.05
N ILE A 94 -4.97 7.74 -1.66
CA ILE A 94 -6.41 7.84 -1.44
C ILE A 94 -7.16 7.73 -2.76
N GLU A 95 -6.65 8.36 -3.82
CA GLU A 95 -7.24 8.27 -5.15
C GLU A 95 -7.33 6.82 -5.64
N CYS A 96 -6.28 6.04 -5.43
CA CYS A 96 -6.27 4.63 -5.75
C CYS A 96 -7.28 3.86 -4.92
N ALA A 97 -7.34 4.13 -3.63
CA ALA A 97 -8.26 3.46 -2.72
C ALA A 97 -9.71 3.72 -3.11
N VAL A 98 -10.03 4.95 -3.52
CA VAL A 98 -11.38 5.31 -3.98
C VAL A 98 -11.70 4.57 -5.29
N ALA A 99 -10.78 4.61 -6.25
CA ALA A 99 -10.99 4.01 -7.56
C ALA A 99 -11.24 2.50 -7.48
N LEU A 100 -10.51 1.80 -6.61
CA LEU A 100 -10.57 0.35 -6.50
C LEU A 100 -11.41 -0.13 -5.32
N LYS A 101 -12.03 0.79 -4.57
CA LYS A 101 -12.86 0.49 -3.41
C LYS A 101 -12.08 -0.33 -2.36
N ALA A 102 -10.87 0.12 -2.04
CA ALA A 102 -10.06 -0.51 -1.02
C ALA A 102 -10.69 -0.35 0.35
N ASP A 103 -10.41 -1.30 1.23
CA ASP A 103 -10.90 -1.26 2.61
C ASP A 103 -10.06 -0.33 3.46
N CYS A 104 -8.75 -0.27 3.21
CA CYS A 104 -7.88 0.63 3.95
C CYS A 104 -6.66 1.06 3.14
N CYS A 105 -6.06 2.16 3.60
CA CYS A 105 -4.79 2.69 3.15
C CYS A 105 -3.83 2.61 4.32
N ILE A 106 -2.69 1.97 4.13
CA ILE A 106 -1.71 1.72 5.18
C ILE A 106 -0.54 2.68 5.00
N SER A 107 -0.31 3.54 5.99
CA SER A 107 0.71 4.58 5.92
C SER A 107 1.30 4.87 7.30
N GLY A 108 2.57 5.26 7.33
CA GLY A 108 3.20 5.81 8.52
C GLY A 108 3.23 7.34 8.52
N ASP A 109 2.73 7.97 7.46
CA ASP A 109 2.75 9.41 7.29
C ASP A 109 1.61 10.07 8.07
N LYS A 110 1.95 11.03 8.91
CA LYS A 110 0.98 11.76 9.72
C LYS A 110 -0.05 12.50 8.89
N ALA A 111 0.36 13.10 7.76
CA ALA A 111 -0.55 13.82 6.88
C ALA A 111 -1.67 12.91 6.37
N LEU A 112 -1.39 11.63 6.18
CA LEU A 112 -2.39 10.65 5.78
C LEU A 112 -3.18 10.10 6.97
N THR A 113 -2.48 9.67 8.03
CA THR A 113 -3.15 9.00 9.16
C THR A 113 -4.06 9.94 9.96
N GLU A 114 -3.79 11.25 9.95
CA GLU A 114 -4.65 12.24 10.62
C GLU A 114 -6.03 12.35 9.95
N ILE A 115 -6.17 11.95 8.71
CA ILE A 115 -7.47 11.92 8.02
C ILE A 115 -8.40 10.88 8.66
N LYS A 116 -7.85 9.78 9.15
CA LYS A 116 -8.50 8.66 9.83
C LYS A 116 -9.38 7.80 8.91
N ASP A 117 -10.34 8.41 8.21
CA ASP A 117 -11.12 7.70 7.21
C ASP A 117 -11.60 8.67 6.13
N TYR A 118 -11.87 8.14 4.96
CA TYR A 118 -12.41 8.88 3.84
C TYR A 118 -13.28 7.96 2.99
N MET A 119 -14.56 8.29 2.88
CA MET A 119 -15.53 7.51 2.09
C MET A 119 -15.53 6.01 2.45
N GLY A 120 -15.39 5.70 3.73
CA GLY A 120 -15.37 4.33 4.21
C GLY A 120 -14.01 3.65 4.14
N ILE A 121 -13.00 4.33 3.61
CA ILE A 121 -11.63 3.83 3.54
C ILE A 121 -10.91 4.25 4.82
N LYS A 122 -10.46 3.28 5.61
CA LYS A 122 -9.70 3.58 6.83
C LYS A 122 -8.25 3.84 6.49
N ILE A 123 -7.66 4.87 7.11
CA ILE A 123 -6.25 5.17 6.94
C ILE A 123 -5.55 4.84 8.25
N VAL A 124 -4.69 3.82 8.22
CA VAL A 124 -4.12 3.21 9.43
C VAL A 124 -2.62 3.02 9.30
N THR A 125 -1.94 2.94 10.46
CA THR A 125 -0.52 2.58 10.48
C THR A 125 -0.36 1.08 10.25
N PRO A 126 0.86 0.62 9.87
CA PRO A 126 1.11 -0.81 9.76
C PRO A 126 0.78 -1.57 11.04
N LYS A 127 1.15 -1.03 12.19
CA LYS A 127 0.86 -1.66 13.49
C LYS A 127 -0.63 -1.78 13.72
N ALA A 128 -1.38 -0.69 13.52
CA ALA A 128 -2.83 -0.68 13.72
C ALA A 128 -3.52 -1.66 12.78
N PHE A 129 -3.09 -1.71 11.52
CA PHE A 129 -3.65 -2.66 10.56
C PHE A 129 -3.46 -4.10 11.03
N LEU A 130 -2.25 -4.45 11.45
CA LEU A 130 -1.96 -5.82 11.89
C LEU A 130 -2.75 -6.21 13.13
N GLU A 131 -2.90 -5.30 14.09
CA GLU A 131 -3.69 -5.54 15.28
C GLU A 131 -5.17 -5.80 14.93
N GLU A 132 -5.75 -4.99 14.05
CA GLU A 132 -7.13 -5.17 13.61
C GLU A 132 -7.29 -6.44 12.79
N PHE A 133 -6.35 -6.72 11.89
CA PHE A 133 -6.40 -7.91 11.03
C PHE A 133 -6.32 -9.18 11.86
N VAL A 134 -5.36 -9.26 12.80
CA VAL A 134 -5.20 -10.43 13.67
C VAL A 134 -6.42 -10.59 14.56
N GLY A 135 -6.95 -9.49 15.12
CA GLY A 135 -8.17 -9.53 15.92
C GLY A 135 -9.37 -10.05 15.15
N ALA A 136 -9.55 -9.61 13.90
CA ALA A 136 -10.65 -10.04 13.05
C ALA A 136 -10.54 -11.51 12.65
N ASN A 137 -9.33 -12.05 12.56
CA ASN A 137 -9.10 -13.44 12.13
C ASN A 137 -8.98 -14.44 13.28
N ARG A 138 -9.15 -14.00 14.52
CA ARG A 138 -9.12 -14.89 15.69
C ARG A 138 -10.46 -15.58 15.98
N HIS A 139 -11.41 -15.37 15.13
CA HIS A 139 -12.74 -16.00 15.28
C HIS A 139 -12.85 -17.29 14.42
#